data_4e821fd0c0e1beab622efef04e7f09c3
#
_entry.id   4e821fd0c0e1beab622efef04e7f09c3
#
_cell.length_a   1.000
_cell.length_b   1.000
_cell.length_c   1.000
_cell.angle_alpha   90.00
_cell.angle_beta   90.00
_cell.angle_gamma   90.00
#
_symmetry.space_group_name_H-M   'P 1'
#
loop_
_entity.id
_entity.type
_entity.pdbx_description
1 polymer ?
#
loop_
_entity_poly.entity_id
_entity_poly.type
_entity_poly.pdbx_seq_one_letter_code
_entity_poly.pdbx_strand_id
1 'polypeptide(L)'
;APHHLYGIASIADTFSAGRWQPLAEQAIGEANKAGSLPIVCGGTGLYLKALMEGLSPMPEIPADISAQVRQQMAAKGSLHCHQLLADCDPASAARLASGDTQRIARALEVYEATGKPLSVWQAEAPIGPDPAWRFSTILIAPPRAETNAAIEQRFDKMIDAGALEEVRTI
;
A
#
# COMPACT_ATOMS: atom_id res chain seq x y z
N ALA A 1 7.40 24.93 -5.83
CA ALA A 1 8.23 23.75 -6.09
C ALA A 1 7.50 22.81 -7.04
N PRO A 2 8.18 22.10 -7.92
CA PRO A 2 7.55 21.05 -8.74
C PRO A 2 6.95 19.96 -7.84
N HIS A 3 5.79 19.42 -8.25
CA HIS A 3 5.12 18.33 -7.57
C HIS A 3 5.05 17.13 -8.51
N HIS A 4 5.37 15.96 -8.01
CA HIS A 4 5.42 14.72 -8.79
C HIS A 4 4.47 13.67 -8.21
N LEU A 5 4.06 12.71 -9.04
CA LEU A 5 3.24 11.56 -8.69
C LEU A 5 1.81 11.90 -8.22
N TYR A 6 1.28 13.04 -8.66
CA TYR A 6 -0.14 13.37 -8.54
C TYR A 6 -0.87 13.01 -9.84
N GLY A 7 -2.08 12.45 -9.72
CA GLY A 7 -2.92 12.13 -10.88
C GLY A 7 -2.33 11.06 -11.82
N ILE A 8 -1.48 10.17 -11.32
CA ILE A 8 -0.77 9.15 -12.13
C ILE A 8 -1.56 7.85 -12.33
N ALA A 9 -2.68 7.71 -11.66
CA ALA A 9 -3.54 6.52 -11.75
C ALA A 9 -5.00 6.93 -11.90
N SER A 10 -5.76 6.12 -12.65
CA SER A 10 -7.21 6.24 -12.69
C SER A 10 -7.81 5.75 -11.38
N ILE A 11 -9.02 6.21 -11.03
CA ILE A 11 -9.77 5.71 -9.89
C ILE A 11 -10.12 4.23 -10.02
N ALA A 12 -10.21 3.72 -11.24
CA ALA A 12 -10.44 2.30 -11.54
C ALA A 12 -9.18 1.43 -11.37
N ASP A 13 -7.99 2.05 -11.30
CA ASP A 13 -6.74 1.32 -11.20
C ASP A 13 -6.47 0.84 -9.78
N THR A 14 -6.06 -0.41 -9.65
CA THR A 14 -5.46 -0.90 -8.40
C THR A 14 -4.04 -0.36 -8.28
N PHE A 15 -3.79 0.47 -7.27
CA PHE A 15 -2.48 1.06 -7.02
C PHE A 15 -1.90 0.55 -5.69
N SER A 16 -0.62 0.21 -5.68
CA SER A 16 0.04 -0.43 -4.54
C SER A 16 1.39 0.23 -4.23
N ALA A 17 1.93 -0.03 -3.02
CA ALA A 17 3.27 0.42 -2.65
C ALA A 17 4.35 -0.13 -3.60
N GLY A 18 4.20 -1.36 -4.09
CA GLY A 18 5.12 -1.96 -5.05
C GLY A 18 5.10 -1.30 -6.44
N ARG A 19 3.94 -0.78 -6.88
CA ARG A 19 3.84 0.03 -8.11
C ARG A 19 4.35 1.45 -7.90
N TRP A 20 4.16 2.00 -6.70
CA TRP A 20 4.56 3.36 -6.38
C TRP A 20 6.06 3.50 -6.17
N GLN A 21 6.72 2.55 -5.51
CA GLN A 21 8.13 2.62 -5.13
C GLN A 21 9.06 2.96 -6.32
N PRO A 22 9.03 2.24 -7.46
CA PRO A 22 9.92 2.56 -8.58
C PRO A 22 9.66 3.94 -9.18
N LEU A 23 8.42 4.41 -9.19
CA LEU A 23 8.08 5.76 -9.65
C LEU A 23 8.64 6.83 -8.72
N ALA A 24 8.57 6.60 -7.41
CA ALA A 24 9.14 7.50 -6.42
C ALA A 24 10.68 7.53 -6.51
N GLU A 25 11.32 6.37 -6.67
CA GLU A 25 12.76 6.25 -6.85
C GLU A 25 13.23 6.99 -8.12
N GLN A 26 12.50 6.86 -9.21
CA GLN A 26 12.78 7.60 -10.44
C GLN A 26 12.70 9.11 -10.22
N ALA A 27 11.60 9.60 -9.63
CA ALA A 27 11.40 11.04 -9.39
C ALA A 27 12.49 11.61 -8.46
N ILE A 28 12.89 10.88 -7.42
CA ILE A 28 13.98 11.25 -6.52
C ILE A 28 15.31 11.29 -7.28
N GLY A 29 15.59 10.27 -8.09
CA GLY A 29 16.80 10.21 -8.90
C GLY A 29 16.92 11.38 -9.89
N GLU A 30 15.82 11.76 -10.53
CA GLU A 30 15.76 12.93 -11.43
C GLU A 30 15.99 14.24 -10.69
N ALA A 31 15.36 14.43 -9.52
CA ALA A 31 15.59 15.61 -8.69
C ALA A 31 17.05 15.73 -8.23
N ASN A 32 17.65 14.63 -7.76
CA ASN A 32 19.05 14.59 -7.37
C ASN A 32 19.99 14.94 -8.53
N LYS A 33 19.75 14.41 -9.74
CA LYS A 33 20.53 14.73 -10.94
C LYS A 33 20.42 16.22 -11.31
N ALA A 34 19.27 16.83 -11.05
CA ALA A 34 19.05 18.25 -11.26
C ALA A 34 19.61 19.14 -10.12
N GLY A 35 20.30 18.57 -9.13
CA GLY A 35 20.83 19.30 -7.98
C GLY A 35 19.75 19.81 -7.01
N SER A 36 18.55 19.25 -7.07
CA SER A 36 17.43 19.61 -6.20
C SER A 36 17.27 18.62 -5.05
N LEU A 37 16.84 19.12 -3.89
CA LEU A 37 16.53 18.28 -2.74
C LEU A 37 15.11 17.71 -2.90
N PRO A 38 14.93 16.39 -3.07
CA PRO A 38 13.62 15.80 -3.11
C PRO A 38 13.01 15.73 -1.70
N ILE A 39 11.73 16.13 -1.58
CA ILE A 39 10.96 16.06 -0.34
C ILE A 39 9.77 15.15 -0.57
N VAL A 40 9.73 14.03 0.11
CA VAL A 40 8.60 13.07 0.06
C VAL A 40 7.63 13.41 1.18
N CYS A 41 6.41 13.78 0.80
CA CYS A 41 5.36 14.15 1.76
C CYS A 41 4.25 13.09 1.73
N GLY A 42 3.82 12.63 2.90
CA GLY A 42 2.70 11.71 3.00
C GLY A 42 2.52 11.14 4.40
N GLY A 43 1.38 10.46 4.60
CA GLY A 43 1.01 9.83 5.86
C GLY A 43 0.86 8.31 5.77
N THR A 44 0.98 7.71 4.57
CA THR A 44 0.83 6.26 4.39
C THR A 44 2.13 5.56 4.74
N GLY A 45 2.22 5.07 5.98
CA GLY A 45 3.44 4.47 6.51
C GLY A 45 4.01 3.32 5.67
N LEU A 46 3.15 2.50 5.04
CA LEU A 46 3.61 1.41 4.17
C LEU A 46 4.40 1.92 2.95
N TYR A 47 3.98 3.02 2.32
CA TYR A 47 4.66 3.62 1.17
C TYR A 47 6.02 4.20 1.57
N LEU A 48 6.06 4.93 2.68
CA LEU A 48 7.32 5.46 3.22
C LEU A 48 8.27 4.33 3.62
N LYS A 49 7.77 3.28 4.26
CA LYS A 49 8.57 2.09 4.59
C LYS A 49 9.11 1.42 3.33
N ALA A 50 8.27 1.22 2.31
CA ALA A 50 8.69 0.65 1.03
C ALA A 50 9.83 1.43 0.39
N LEU A 51 9.75 2.78 0.42
CA LEU A 51 10.80 3.64 -0.12
C LEU A 51 12.09 3.60 0.68
N MET A 52 12.01 3.57 2.01
CA MET A 52 13.18 3.71 2.89
C MET A 52 13.88 2.37 3.18
N GLU A 53 13.10 1.30 3.30
CA GLU A 53 13.58 -0.03 3.70
C GLU A 53 13.46 -1.06 2.57
N GLY A 54 12.67 -0.74 1.54
CA GLY A 54 12.34 -1.66 0.45
C GLY A 54 11.15 -2.57 0.75
N LEU A 55 10.85 -3.39 -0.23
CA LEU A 55 9.82 -4.44 -0.15
C LEU A 55 10.45 -5.80 -0.43
N SER A 56 9.94 -6.84 0.22
CA SER A 56 10.25 -8.22 -0.15
C SER A 56 9.87 -8.47 -1.61
N PRO A 57 10.67 -9.23 -2.36
CA PRO A 57 10.43 -9.50 -3.78
C PRO A 57 9.16 -10.35 -3.94
N MET A 58 8.02 -9.69 -4.06
CA MET A 58 6.72 -10.35 -4.18
C MET A 58 6.35 -10.47 -5.65
N PRO A 59 5.98 -11.66 -6.13
CA PRO A 59 5.54 -11.83 -7.51
C PRO A 59 4.21 -11.11 -7.77
N GLU A 60 3.99 -10.76 -9.02
CA GLU A 60 2.69 -10.26 -9.46
C GLU A 60 1.66 -11.40 -9.41
N ILE A 61 0.50 -11.12 -8.84
CA ILE A 61 -0.56 -12.10 -8.72
C ILE A 61 -1.52 -11.93 -9.91
N PRO A 62 -1.77 -13.01 -10.67
CA PRO A 62 -2.74 -12.99 -11.76
C PRO A 62 -4.14 -12.57 -11.29
N ALA A 63 -4.83 -11.79 -12.12
CA ALA A 63 -6.13 -11.23 -11.76
C ALA A 63 -7.22 -12.30 -11.55
N ASP A 64 -7.14 -13.41 -12.25
CA ASP A 64 -8.02 -14.58 -12.13
C ASP A 64 -7.85 -15.25 -10.77
N ILE A 65 -6.62 -15.43 -10.27
CA ILE A 65 -6.34 -15.95 -8.93
C ILE A 65 -6.95 -15.02 -7.86
N SER A 66 -6.72 -13.71 -7.99
CA SER A 66 -7.31 -12.75 -7.05
C SER A 66 -8.85 -12.76 -7.09
N ALA A 67 -9.45 -12.94 -8.27
CA ALA A 67 -10.91 -13.06 -8.40
C ALA A 67 -11.43 -14.34 -7.73
N GLN A 68 -10.75 -15.47 -7.94
CA GLN A 68 -11.10 -16.77 -7.35
C GLN A 68 -11.04 -16.72 -5.81
N VAL A 69 -9.97 -16.17 -5.24
CA VAL A 69 -9.84 -16.04 -3.77
C VAL A 69 -10.93 -15.12 -3.21
N ARG A 70 -11.23 -13.99 -3.87
CA ARG A 70 -12.33 -13.11 -3.45
C ARG A 70 -13.69 -13.81 -3.50
N GLN A 71 -13.96 -14.58 -4.55
CA GLN A 71 -15.19 -15.37 -4.65
C GLN A 71 -15.27 -16.42 -3.53
N GLN A 72 -14.17 -17.11 -3.25
CA GLN A 72 -14.11 -18.08 -2.14
C GLN A 72 -14.36 -17.41 -0.79
N MET A 73 -13.76 -16.25 -0.54
CA MET A 73 -13.97 -15.45 0.66
C MET A 73 -15.44 -15.03 0.82
N ALA A 74 -16.08 -14.59 -0.27
CA ALA A 74 -17.49 -14.22 -0.26
C ALA A 74 -18.42 -15.40 -0.01
N ALA A 75 -18.11 -16.57 -0.60
CA ALA A 75 -18.97 -17.76 -0.51
C ALA A 75 -18.82 -18.50 0.82
N LYS A 76 -17.62 -18.61 1.37
CA LYS A 76 -17.31 -19.46 2.54
C LYS A 76 -17.01 -18.68 3.82
N GLY A 77 -16.79 -17.38 3.69
CA GLY A 77 -16.50 -16.49 4.82
C GLY A 77 -15.04 -16.52 5.28
N SER A 78 -14.69 -15.51 6.07
CA SER A 78 -13.33 -15.27 6.53
C SER A 78 -12.77 -16.37 7.44
N LEU A 79 -13.60 -16.93 8.31
CA LEU A 79 -13.16 -17.99 9.24
C LEU A 79 -12.72 -19.26 8.49
N HIS A 80 -13.46 -19.67 7.46
CA HIS A 80 -13.07 -20.81 6.62
C HIS A 80 -11.78 -20.53 5.86
N CYS A 81 -11.65 -19.34 5.28
CA CYS A 81 -10.42 -18.95 4.57
C CYS A 81 -9.22 -18.86 5.53
N HIS A 82 -9.42 -18.45 6.77
CA HIS A 82 -8.36 -18.48 7.79
C HIS A 82 -7.91 -19.91 8.14
N GLN A 83 -8.84 -20.87 8.17
CA GLN A 83 -8.50 -22.30 8.34
C GLN A 83 -7.66 -22.82 7.17
N LEU A 84 -8.04 -22.50 5.92
CA LEU A 84 -7.24 -22.84 4.74
C LEU A 84 -5.85 -22.20 4.78
N LEU A 85 -5.77 -20.95 5.25
CA LEU A 85 -4.49 -20.29 5.44
C LEU A 85 -3.63 -21.01 6.50
N ALA A 86 -4.24 -21.52 7.56
CA ALA A 86 -3.52 -22.27 8.59
C ALA A 86 -2.88 -23.55 8.04
N ASP A 87 -3.49 -24.19 7.04
CA ASP A 87 -2.95 -25.38 6.38
C ASP A 87 -1.77 -25.07 5.45
N CYS A 88 -1.79 -23.94 4.74
CA CYS A 88 -0.77 -23.59 3.75
C CYS A 88 0.28 -22.58 4.24
N ASP A 89 -0.06 -21.67 5.18
CA ASP A 89 0.84 -20.70 5.81
C ASP A 89 0.52 -20.53 7.30
N PRO A 90 0.87 -21.51 8.14
CA PRO A 90 0.59 -21.47 9.58
C PRO A 90 1.17 -20.22 10.27
N ALA A 91 2.32 -19.73 9.80
CA ALA A 91 2.97 -18.56 10.37
C ALA A 91 2.19 -17.27 10.12
N SER A 92 1.58 -17.12 8.94
CA SER A 92 0.67 -15.99 8.66
C SER A 92 -0.64 -16.15 9.41
N ALA A 93 -1.22 -17.35 9.44
CA ALA A 93 -2.48 -17.60 10.16
C ALA A 93 -2.36 -17.28 11.66
N ALA A 94 -1.26 -17.65 12.30
CA ALA A 94 -1.02 -17.36 13.73
C ALA A 94 -0.96 -15.85 14.05
N ARG A 95 -0.61 -15.02 13.07
CA ARG A 95 -0.50 -13.55 13.24
C ARG A 95 -1.76 -12.77 12.88
N LEU A 96 -2.60 -13.35 12.02
CA LEU A 96 -3.79 -12.69 11.48
C LEU A 96 -5.03 -13.09 12.29
N ALA A 97 -5.83 -12.10 12.67
CA ALA A 97 -7.14 -12.39 13.21
C ALA A 97 -8.04 -12.99 12.11
N SER A 98 -8.91 -13.95 12.48
CA SER A 98 -9.81 -14.60 11.53
C SER A 98 -10.80 -13.66 10.81
N GLY A 99 -10.98 -12.43 11.33
CA GLY A 99 -11.79 -11.38 10.71
C GLY A 99 -11.00 -10.47 9.75
N ASP A 100 -9.67 -10.61 9.64
CA ASP A 100 -8.84 -9.78 8.75
C ASP A 100 -8.92 -10.30 7.30
N THR A 101 -10.09 -10.11 6.68
CA THR A 101 -10.42 -10.63 5.35
C THR A 101 -9.40 -10.25 4.29
N GLN A 102 -8.94 -8.99 4.31
CA GLN A 102 -8.03 -8.47 3.30
C GLN A 102 -6.65 -9.14 3.36
N ARG A 103 -6.09 -9.29 4.56
CA ARG A 103 -4.77 -9.90 4.73
C ARG A 103 -4.81 -11.42 4.55
N ILE A 104 -5.89 -12.08 4.98
CA ILE A 104 -6.12 -13.51 4.73
C ILE A 104 -6.21 -13.75 3.22
N ALA A 105 -7.04 -12.98 2.50
CA ALA A 105 -7.17 -13.11 1.05
C ALA A 105 -5.81 -12.92 0.36
N ARG A 106 -5.05 -11.89 0.72
CA ARG A 106 -3.72 -11.64 0.16
C ARG A 106 -2.75 -12.81 0.37
N ALA A 107 -2.75 -13.41 1.55
CA ALA A 107 -1.87 -14.55 1.84
C ALA A 107 -2.25 -15.78 1.02
N LEU A 108 -3.54 -16.05 0.85
CA LEU A 108 -4.04 -17.13 -0.01
C LEU A 108 -3.74 -16.85 -1.49
N GLU A 109 -3.96 -15.63 -1.99
CA GLU A 109 -3.62 -15.23 -3.36
C GLU A 109 -2.14 -15.53 -3.68
N VAL A 110 -1.23 -15.16 -2.77
CA VAL A 110 0.20 -15.42 -2.95
C VAL A 110 0.49 -16.91 -3.00
N TYR A 111 -0.11 -17.68 -2.10
CA TYR A 111 0.09 -19.13 -2.07
C TYR A 111 -0.48 -19.82 -3.32
N GLU A 112 -1.70 -19.49 -3.73
CA GLU A 112 -2.35 -20.05 -4.92
C GLU A 112 -1.57 -19.73 -6.22
N ALA A 113 -1.02 -18.51 -6.30
CA ALA A 113 -0.25 -18.10 -7.48
C ALA A 113 1.16 -18.70 -7.55
N THR A 114 1.78 -19.03 -6.41
CA THR A 114 3.21 -19.34 -6.35
C THR A 114 3.55 -20.70 -5.76
N GLY A 115 2.62 -21.32 -5.05
CA GLY A 115 2.88 -22.50 -4.23
C GLY A 115 3.77 -22.26 -3.00
N LYS A 116 4.13 -20.97 -2.73
CA LYS A 116 5.03 -20.59 -1.63
C LYS A 116 4.30 -19.67 -0.65
N PRO A 117 4.35 -19.97 0.67
CA PRO A 117 3.69 -19.15 1.70
C PRO A 117 4.11 -17.68 1.70
N LEU A 118 3.17 -16.78 1.98
CA LEU A 118 3.45 -15.34 2.12
C LEU A 118 4.49 -15.06 3.21
N SER A 119 4.43 -15.79 4.32
CA SER A 119 5.42 -15.66 5.41
C SER A 119 6.85 -15.93 4.96
N VAL A 120 7.03 -16.85 4.02
CA VAL A 120 8.36 -17.19 3.45
C VAL A 120 8.83 -16.07 2.53
N TRP A 121 7.96 -15.52 1.69
CA TRP A 121 8.28 -14.34 0.86
C TRP A 121 8.67 -13.14 1.72
N GLN A 122 7.93 -12.90 2.80
CA GLN A 122 8.19 -11.77 3.72
C GLN A 122 9.49 -11.93 4.52
N ALA A 123 10.02 -13.13 4.63
CA ALA A 123 11.31 -13.39 5.27
C ALA A 123 12.51 -13.17 4.34
N GLU A 124 12.28 -13.02 3.03
CA GLU A 124 13.34 -12.67 2.08
C GLU A 124 13.80 -11.23 2.29
N ALA A 125 15.09 -10.99 2.01
CA ALA A 125 15.65 -9.66 2.14
C ALA A 125 14.91 -8.66 1.23
N PRO A 126 14.48 -7.51 1.75
CA PRO A 126 13.81 -6.51 0.94
C PRO A 126 14.75 -5.93 -0.11
N ILE A 127 14.19 -5.60 -1.27
CA ILE A 127 14.88 -4.82 -2.30
C ILE A 127 14.71 -3.36 -1.90
N GLY A 128 15.77 -2.77 -1.35
CA GLY A 128 15.80 -1.39 -0.86
C GLY A 128 16.16 -0.38 -1.96
N PRO A 129 16.11 0.91 -1.61
CA PRO A 129 16.50 2.00 -2.50
C PRO A 129 18.01 2.00 -2.77
N ASP A 130 18.44 2.92 -3.65
CA ASP A 130 19.87 3.16 -3.93
C ASP A 130 20.65 3.36 -2.60
N PRO A 131 21.68 2.56 -2.32
CA PRO A 131 22.45 2.64 -1.09
C PRO A 131 23.20 3.97 -0.89
N ALA A 132 23.34 4.77 -1.94
CA ALA A 132 23.90 6.12 -1.84
C ALA A 132 22.93 7.13 -1.20
N TRP A 133 21.65 6.83 -1.15
CA TRP A 133 20.66 7.74 -0.59
C TRP A 133 20.71 7.75 0.94
N ARG A 134 20.38 8.91 1.49
CA ARG A 134 20.21 9.11 2.93
C ARG A 134 18.88 9.78 3.16
N PHE A 135 18.07 9.18 4.02
CA PHE A 135 16.76 9.73 4.38
C PHE A 135 16.84 10.46 5.72
N SER A 136 16.28 11.66 5.75
CA SER A 136 16.04 12.41 7.00
C SER A 136 14.53 12.52 7.20
N THR A 137 14.02 12.02 8.31
CA THR A 137 12.57 12.00 8.57
C THR A 137 12.19 13.16 9.49
N ILE A 138 11.19 13.93 9.10
CA ILE A 138 10.55 14.97 9.92
C ILE A 138 9.12 14.52 10.22
N LEU A 139 8.81 14.28 11.48
CA LEU A 139 7.47 13.97 11.93
C LEU A 139 6.74 15.26 12.35
N ILE A 140 5.63 15.54 11.66
CA ILE A 140 4.70 16.62 12.02
C ILE A 140 3.55 16.00 12.79
N ALA A 141 3.48 16.26 14.09
CA ALA A 141 2.48 15.68 14.99
C ALA A 141 1.79 16.79 15.82
N PRO A 142 0.89 17.58 15.21
CA PRO A 142 0.13 18.58 15.94
C PRO A 142 -0.81 17.92 16.95
N PRO A 143 -1.28 18.66 17.96
CA PRO A 143 -2.27 18.18 18.92
C PRO A 143 -3.53 17.65 18.19
N ARG A 144 -4.10 16.55 18.72
CA ARG A 144 -5.25 15.90 18.07
C ARG A 144 -6.45 16.83 17.86
N ALA A 145 -6.68 17.77 18.79
CA ALA A 145 -7.76 18.74 18.67
C ALA A 145 -7.57 19.66 17.44
N GLU A 146 -6.33 20.14 17.23
CA GLU A 146 -6.00 20.96 16.08
C GLU A 146 -6.14 20.17 14.76
N THR A 147 -5.69 18.91 14.76
CA THR A 147 -5.82 18.02 13.61
C THR A 147 -7.29 17.79 13.26
N ASN A 148 -8.16 17.53 14.25
CA ASN A 148 -9.58 17.32 14.03
C ASN A 148 -10.25 18.59 13.47
N ALA A 149 -9.97 19.75 14.06
CA ALA A 149 -10.50 21.02 13.55
C ALA A 149 -10.06 21.30 12.10
N ALA A 150 -8.80 21.02 11.78
CA ALA A 150 -8.30 21.17 10.41
C ALA A 150 -8.96 20.20 9.42
N ILE A 151 -9.26 18.96 9.84
CA ILE A 151 -9.98 17.97 9.04
C ILE A 151 -11.40 18.46 8.73
N GLU A 152 -12.14 18.92 9.74
CA GLU A 152 -13.51 19.44 9.59
C GLU A 152 -13.52 20.63 8.62
N GLN A 153 -12.69 21.63 8.85
CA GLN A 153 -12.59 22.78 7.95
C GLN A 153 -12.20 22.42 6.51
N ARG A 154 -11.31 21.44 6.35
CA ARG A 154 -10.93 20.95 5.02
C ARG A 154 -12.08 20.24 4.33
N PHE A 155 -12.82 19.44 5.07
CA PHE A 155 -13.99 18.72 4.55
C PHE A 155 -15.04 19.70 4.04
N ASP A 156 -15.40 20.72 4.83
CA ASP A 156 -16.36 21.75 4.42
C ASP A 156 -15.92 22.46 3.13
N LYS A 157 -14.64 22.88 3.06
CA LYS A 157 -14.07 23.48 1.87
C LYS A 157 -14.10 22.56 0.64
N MET A 158 -13.93 21.27 0.81
CA MET A 158 -14.02 20.29 -0.29
C MET A 158 -15.46 20.19 -0.81
N ILE A 159 -16.45 20.16 0.09
CA ILE A 159 -17.86 20.17 -0.31
C ILE A 159 -18.20 21.45 -1.08
N ASP A 160 -17.82 22.61 -0.55
CA ASP A 160 -18.04 23.90 -1.21
C ASP A 160 -17.34 24.01 -2.57
N ALA A 161 -16.21 23.34 -2.75
CA ALA A 161 -15.46 23.28 -4.00
C ALA A 161 -16.01 22.27 -5.03
N GLY A 162 -17.12 21.58 -4.73
CA GLY A 162 -17.80 20.68 -5.68
C GLY A 162 -17.39 19.21 -5.59
N ALA A 163 -16.82 18.75 -4.47
CA ALA A 163 -16.42 17.36 -4.32
C ALA A 163 -17.58 16.35 -4.52
N LEU A 164 -18.82 16.73 -4.17
CA LEU A 164 -19.98 15.88 -4.39
C LEU A 164 -20.32 15.73 -5.87
N GLU A 165 -20.19 16.79 -6.65
CA GLU A 165 -20.42 16.77 -8.09
C GLU A 165 -19.35 15.92 -8.80
N GLU A 166 -18.10 16.04 -8.37
CA GLU A 166 -17.01 15.19 -8.87
C GLU A 166 -17.31 13.71 -8.66
N VAL A 167 -17.70 13.31 -7.44
CA VAL A 167 -18.06 11.91 -7.12
C VAL A 167 -19.26 11.41 -7.93
N ARG A 168 -20.22 12.27 -8.28
CA ARG A 168 -21.38 11.87 -9.10
C ARG A 168 -21.03 11.62 -10.57
N THR A 169 -19.90 12.15 -11.04
CA THR A 169 -19.44 12.01 -12.43
C THR A 169 -18.49 10.84 -12.64
N ILE A 170 -18.07 10.18 -11.57
CA ILE A 170 -17.24 8.98 -11.56
C ILE A 170 -18.14 7.74 -11.58
#